data_05d067943eff98254959c0253b9e4b6c
#
_entry.id   05d067943eff98254959c0253b9e4b6c
#
_cell.length_a   1.000
_cell.length_b   1.000
_cell.length_c   1.000
_cell.angle_alpha   90.00
_cell.angle_beta   90.00
_cell.angle_gamma   90.00
#
_symmetry.space_group_name_H-M   'P 1'
#
loop_
_entity.id
_entity.type
_entity.pdbx_description
1 polymer ?
#
loop_
_entity_poly.entity_id
_entity_poly.type
_entity_poly.pdbx_seq_one_letter_code
_entity_poly.pdbx_strand_id
1 'polypeptide(L)'
;MEILFTHRQEMLYLEHARVRLENDRVVYDMDGDKEALRYNFPYKNAQVLMLGTGTSITQAAMKKLSLEGVIVVFSGSEGLPFYMASVSEYRPSKYAIGWITQWLDTETRMALAQAMLVYRLDFTRMMIDAGLCPLKPSLLEDIGERVHNALDQQSLRGIEGEMMRNRIYKSYARHYLGDNTAFVRDGGLEKSKGDEAAANVAINHGNSLAYGVAAGALWSLGIPTAFPVLHGTTRNGGLIFDVADLIKDGLVLPWAFENRNVPIRKSIQDLRWLIKKHKADKFMVETLKTLAVGA
;
A
#
# COMPACT_ATOMS: atom_id res chain seq x y z
N MET A 1 7.82 -17.87 -22.30
CA MET A 1 6.90 -18.24 -21.19
C MET A 1 6.36 -16.96 -20.62
N GLU A 2 5.06 -16.78 -20.67
CA GLU A 2 4.41 -15.57 -20.15
C GLU A 2 4.23 -15.73 -18.63
N ILE A 3 4.70 -14.75 -17.85
CA ILE A 3 4.57 -14.79 -16.39
C ILE A 3 3.16 -14.34 -16.05
N LEU A 4 2.37 -15.18 -15.40
CA LEU A 4 1.05 -14.83 -14.92
C LEU A 4 1.14 -13.56 -14.06
N PHE A 5 0.17 -12.65 -14.19
CA PHE A 5 0.16 -11.36 -13.49
C PHE A 5 0.39 -11.50 -11.97
N THR A 6 -0.24 -12.49 -11.34
CA THR A 6 -0.10 -12.79 -9.91
C THR A 6 1.32 -13.23 -9.50
N HIS A 7 2.17 -13.60 -10.46
CA HIS A 7 3.55 -14.02 -10.24
C HIS A 7 4.57 -12.95 -10.62
N ARG A 8 4.13 -11.83 -11.21
CA ARG A 8 5.02 -10.71 -11.53
C ARG A 8 5.50 -10.05 -10.24
N GLN A 9 6.72 -9.56 -10.24
CA GLN A 9 7.40 -9.14 -9.01
C GLN A 9 7.81 -7.68 -9.00
N GLU A 10 7.84 -7.02 -10.17
CA GLU A 10 8.35 -5.67 -10.27
C GLU A 10 7.24 -4.64 -10.09
N MET A 11 7.49 -3.72 -9.18
CA MET A 11 6.76 -2.47 -9.03
C MET A 11 7.75 -1.34 -9.10
N LEU A 12 7.49 -0.34 -9.94
CA LEU A 12 8.34 0.82 -10.08
C LEU A 12 7.54 2.10 -9.81
N TYR A 13 8.09 2.97 -8.99
CA TYR A 13 7.62 4.34 -8.80
C TYR A 13 8.62 5.31 -9.42
N LEU A 14 8.14 6.22 -10.27
CA LEU A 14 8.94 7.21 -10.96
C LEU A 14 8.41 8.61 -10.68
N GLU A 15 9.32 9.52 -10.35
CA GLU A 15 9.08 10.97 -10.30
C GLU A 15 10.07 11.68 -11.21
N HIS A 16 9.65 12.82 -11.77
CA HIS A 16 10.48 13.64 -12.65
C HIS A 16 11.16 12.81 -13.76
N ALA A 17 10.38 11.95 -14.42
CA ALA A 17 10.86 11.04 -15.43
C ALA A 17 10.08 11.14 -16.74
N ARG A 18 10.68 10.69 -17.84
CA ARG A 18 10.03 10.57 -19.15
C ARG A 18 10.00 9.13 -19.60
N VAL A 19 8.81 8.53 -19.62
CA VAL A 19 8.59 7.14 -20.02
C VAL A 19 8.22 7.10 -21.51
N ARG A 20 8.96 6.31 -22.30
CA ARG A 20 8.73 6.20 -23.74
C ARG A 20 9.02 4.79 -24.27
N LEU A 21 8.52 4.52 -25.47
CA LEU A 21 8.83 3.29 -26.20
C LEU A 21 10.00 3.57 -27.14
N GLU A 22 11.03 2.73 -27.11
CA GLU A 22 12.18 2.79 -27.97
C GLU A 22 12.63 1.36 -28.34
N ASN A 23 12.68 1.05 -29.64
CA ASN A 23 13.04 -0.29 -30.14
C ASN A 23 12.26 -1.44 -29.43
N ASP A 24 10.94 -1.29 -29.35
CA ASP A 24 10.01 -2.20 -28.65
C ASP A 24 10.30 -2.41 -27.15
N ARG A 25 11.09 -1.53 -26.54
CA ARG A 25 11.37 -1.52 -25.09
C ARG A 25 10.77 -0.28 -24.45
N VAL A 26 10.19 -0.47 -23.28
CA VAL A 26 9.79 0.66 -22.46
C VAL A 26 11.03 1.15 -21.70
N VAL A 27 11.41 2.38 -21.96
CA VAL A 27 12.54 3.05 -21.32
C VAL A 27 12.05 4.26 -20.55
N TYR A 28 12.78 4.65 -19.53
CA TYR A 28 12.56 5.92 -18.84
C TYR A 28 13.87 6.67 -18.66
N ASP A 29 13.79 7.96 -18.91
CA ASP A 29 14.89 8.90 -18.70
C ASP A 29 14.59 9.65 -17.39
N MET A 30 15.59 9.75 -16.50
CA MET A 30 15.55 10.56 -15.28
C MET A 30 16.55 11.69 -15.39
N ASP A 31 16.19 12.86 -14.86
CA ASP A 31 17.12 13.99 -14.80
C ASP A 31 18.29 13.63 -13.87
N GLY A 32 19.51 13.63 -14.41
CA GLY A 32 20.75 13.45 -13.67
C GLY A 32 21.47 14.80 -13.51
N ASP A 33 22.42 14.89 -12.56
CA ASP A 33 23.15 16.14 -12.26
C ASP A 33 23.96 16.70 -13.44
N LYS A 34 24.28 15.90 -14.45
CA LYS A 34 25.04 16.31 -15.65
C LYS A 34 24.45 15.80 -16.96
N GLU A 35 23.80 14.63 -16.96
CA GLU A 35 23.18 14.03 -18.14
C GLU A 35 21.95 13.23 -17.72
N ALA A 36 20.95 13.13 -18.63
CA ALA A 36 19.79 12.29 -18.42
C ALA A 36 20.18 10.80 -18.39
N LEU A 37 19.92 10.14 -17.29
CA LEU A 37 20.19 8.71 -17.15
C LEU A 37 19.03 7.90 -17.69
N ARG A 38 19.34 6.96 -18.59
CA ARG A 38 18.36 6.08 -19.23
C ARG A 38 18.36 4.70 -18.63
N TYR A 39 17.15 4.19 -18.36
CA TYR A 39 16.92 2.86 -17.80
C TYR A 39 15.88 2.09 -18.63
N ASN A 40 16.03 0.78 -18.71
CA ASN A 40 14.99 -0.10 -19.21
C ASN A 40 14.00 -0.44 -18.12
N PHE A 41 12.71 -0.42 -18.45
CA PHE A 41 11.66 -0.91 -17.55
C PHE A 41 11.34 -2.38 -17.86
N PRO A 42 11.49 -3.30 -16.89
CA PRO A 42 11.29 -4.74 -17.13
C PRO A 42 9.80 -5.12 -17.14
N TYR A 43 9.03 -4.58 -18.09
CA TYR A 43 7.57 -4.68 -18.12
C TYR A 43 7.03 -6.11 -18.14
N LYS A 44 7.78 -7.08 -18.66
CA LYS A 44 7.35 -8.50 -18.67
C LYS A 44 7.24 -9.11 -17.27
N ASN A 45 8.02 -8.60 -16.32
CA ASN A 45 7.98 -9.01 -14.92
C ASN A 45 7.32 -7.96 -14.02
N ALA A 46 6.89 -6.85 -14.60
CA ALA A 46 6.29 -5.75 -13.85
C ALA A 46 4.80 -5.96 -13.65
N GLN A 47 4.33 -5.63 -12.47
CA GLN A 47 2.93 -5.61 -12.10
C GLN A 47 2.37 -4.19 -12.20
N VAL A 48 3.08 -3.22 -11.65
CA VAL A 48 2.63 -1.84 -11.53
C VAL A 48 3.75 -0.87 -11.90
N LEU A 49 3.42 0.12 -12.71
CA LEU A 49 4.22 1.33 -12.93
C LEU A 49 3.48 2.52 -12.35
N MET A 50 4.01 3.10 -11.28
CA MET A 50 3.48 4.32 -10.67
C MET A 50 4.23 5.53 -11.18
N LEU A 51 3.49 6.50 -11.68
CA LEU A 51 3.98 7.77 -12.21
C LEU A 51 3.59 8.90 -11.25
N GLY A 52 4.57 9.39 -10.53
CA GLY A 52 4.44 10.51 -9.60
C GLY A 52 4.64 11.86 -10.27
N THR A 53 4.77 12.89 -9.45
CA THR A 53 4.90 14.29 -9.87
C THR A 53 5.99 14.49 -10.91
N GLY A 54 5.73 15.32 -11.92
CA GLY A 54 6.69 15.69 -12.97
C GLY A 54 7.01 14.57 -13.96
N THR A 55 6.29 13.45 -13.92
CA THR A 55 6.51 12.32 -14.83
C THR A 55 5.58 12.39 -16.03
N SER A 56 6.11 12.07 -17.21
CA SER A 56 5.34 11.97 -18.45
C SER A 56 5.48 10.59 -19.07
N ILE A 57 4.45 10.16 -19.81
CA ILE A 57 4.45 8.90 -20.55
C ILE A 57 3.94 9.12 -21.96
N THR A 58 4.60 8.52 -22.95
CA THR A 58 4.12 8.56 -24.34
C THR A 58 2.98 7.58 -24.56
N GLN A 59 2.08 7.90 -25.50
CA GLN A 59 0.97 7.03 -25.88
C GLN A 59 1.47 5.64 -26.32
N ALA A 60 2.59 5.56 -27.05
CA ALA A 60 3.18 4.30 -27.50
C ALA A 60 3.65 3.43 -26.30
N ALA A 61 4.28 4.04 -25.28
CA ALA A 61 4.68 3.34 -24.06
C ALA A 61 3.46 2.87 -23.28
N MET A 62 2.45 3.73 -23.14
CA MET A 62 1.18 3.38 -22.46
C MET A 62 0.49 2.20 -23.15
N LYS A 63 0.40 2.22 -24.49
CA LYS A 63 -0.16 1.12 -25.27
C LYS A 63 0.61 -0.19 -25.03
N LYS A 64 1.95 -0.14 -25.07
CA LYS A 64 2.80 -1.32 -24.83
C LYS A 64 2.58 -1.90 -23.44
N LEU A 65 2.64 -1.05 -22.41
CA LEU A 65 2.43 -1.47 -21.01
C LEU A 65 1.04 -2.07 -20.80
N SER A 66 0.02 -1.46 -21.39
CA SER A 66 -1.36 -1.96 -21.29
C SER A 66 -1.53 -3.33 -21.96
N LEU A 67 -0.94 -3.55 -23.15
CA LEU A 67 -0.97 -4.84 -23.85
C LEU A 67 -0.21 -5.93 -23.08
N GLU A 68 0.82 -5.56 -22.34
CA GLU A 68 1.60 -6.47 -21.49
C GLU A 68 0.96 -6.65 -20.10
N GLY A 69 -0.22 -6.06 -19.86
CA GLY A 69 -0.98 -6.18 -18.61
C GLY A 69 -0.37 -5.44 -17.41
N VAL A 70 0.55 -4.49 -17.65
CA VAL A 70 1.09 -3.65 -16.57
C VAL A 70 0.07 -2.60 -16.19
N ILE A 71 -0.24 -2.48 -14.90
CA ILE A 71 -1.06 -1.38 -14.40
C ILE A 71 -0.22 -0.12 -14.39
N VAL A 72 -0.68 0.90 -15.09
CA VAL A 72 -0.10 2.24 -15.00
C VAL A 72 -0.96 3.06 -14.05
N VAL A 73 -0.32 3.60 -13.02
CA VAL A 73 -0.95 4.39 -11.97
C VAL A 73 -0.37 5.79 -11.99
N PHE A 74 -1.22 6.80 -12.10
CA PHE A 74 -0.83 8.18 -11.88
C PHE A 74 -1.11 8.54 -10.43
N SER A 75 -0.12 9.09 -9.74
CA SER A 75 -0.23 9.49 -8.34
C SER A 75 0.16 10.96 -8.17
N GLY A 76 -0.52 11.65 -7.25
CA GLY A 76 -0.14 12.99 -6.82
C GLY A 76 1.13 12.99 -5.96
N SER A 77 1.52 14.17 -5.49
CA SER A 77 2.69 14.36 -4.61
C SER A 77 2.62 13.57 -3.30
N GLU A 78 1.41 13.18 -2.88
CA GLU A 78 1.17 12.33 -1.71
C GLU A 78 1.09 10.84 -2.07
N GLY A 79 1.39 10.48 -3.33
CA GLY A 79 1.39 9.12 -3.84
C GLY A 79 0.03 8.43 -3.89
N LEU A 80 -1.06 9.15 -3.62
CA LEU A 80 -2.40 8.64 -3.79
C LEU A 80 -2.68 8.45 -5.27
N PRO A 81 -3.07 7.23 -5.72
CA PRO A 81 -3.51 7.01 -7.07
C PRO A 81 -4.73 7.87 -7.38
N PHE A 82 -4.65 8.73 -8.39
CA PHE A 82 -5.80 9.46 -8.89
C PHE A 82 -6.30 8.92 -10.23
N TYR A 83 -5.50 8.14 -10.92
CA TYR A 83 -5.86 7.46 -12.16
C TYR A 83 -5.12 6.13 -12.28
N MET A 84 -5.85 5.08 -12.65
CA MET A 84 -5.29 3.75 -12.94
C MET A 84 -5.92 3.22 -14.22
N ALA A 85 -5.11 2.67 -15.10
CA ALA A 85 -5.59 2.05 -16.33
C ALA A 85 -4.72 0.87 -16.77
N SER A 86 -5.37 -0.12 -17.36
CA SER A 86 -4.75 -1.18 -18.16
C SER A 86 -5.77 -1.67 -19.18
N VAL A 87 -5.32 -2.33 -20.23
CA VAL A 87 -6.22 -3.10 -21.10
C VAL A 87 -6.70 -4.32 -20.33
N SER A 88 -7.99 -4.64 -20.45
CA SER A 88 -8.60 -5.75 -19.74
C SER A 88 -7.96 -7.08 -20.15
N GLU A 89 -7.15 -7.66 -19.29
CA GLU A 89 -6.87 -9.09 -19.31
C GLU A 89 -8.04 -9.84 -18.65
N TYR A 90 -8.17 -11.12 -18.98
CA TYR A 90 -9.11 -12.00 -18.29
C TYR A 90 -8.75 -12.03 -16.79
N ARG A 91 -9.72 -11.67 -15.95
CA ARG A 91 -9.62 -11.77 -14.50
C ARG A 91 -10.74 -12.65 -13.98
N PRO A 92 -10.45 -13.50 -12.98
CA PRO A 92 -11.49 -14.33 -12.39
C PRO A 92 -12.57 -13.45 -11.75
N SER A 93 -13.78 -13.48 -12.27
CA SER A 93 -14.93 -12.73 -11.72
C SER A 93 -15.36 -13.22 -10.33
N LYS A 94 -14.99 -14.44 -9.95
CA LYS A 94 -15.41 -15.05 -8.68
C LYS A 94 -15.04 -14.22 -7.45
N TYR A 95 -13.86 -13.59 -7.44
CA TYR A 95 -13.43 -12.77 -6.30
C TYR A 95 -14.20 -11.45 -6.24
N ALA A 96 -14.45 -10.80 -7.39
CA ALA A 96 -15.28 -9.61 -7.45
C ALA A 96 -16.71 -9.90 -6.99
N ILE A 97 -17.31 -10.97 -7.52
CA ILE A 97 -18.68 -11.39 -7.15
C ILE A 97 -18.73 -11.68 -5.65
N GLY A 98 -17.83 -12.51 -5.14
CA GLY A 98 -17.82 -12.88 -3.73
C GLY A 98 -17.63 -11.66 -2.80
N TRP A 99 -16.71 -10.75 -3.12
CA TRP A 99 -16.51 -9.51 -2.36
C TRP A 99 -17.77 -8.64 -2.34
N ILE A 100 -18.35 -8.38 -3.52
CA ILE A 100 -19.55 -7.52 -3.66
C ILE A 100 -20.75 -8.14 -2.94
N THR A 101 -20.96 -9.44 -3.07
CA THR A 101 -22.07 -10.15 -2.39
C THR A 101 -21.98 -9.98 -0.87
N GLN A 102 -20.80 -10.20 -0.29
CA GLN A 102 -20.59 -10.02 1.14
C GLN A 102 -20.68 -8.54 1.56
N TRP A 103 -20.22 -7.62 0.70
CA TRP A 103 -20.26 -6.20 1.01
C TRP A 103 -21.71 -5.65 1.05
N LEU A 104 -22.61 -6.18 0.23
CA LEU A 104 -24.03 -5.77 0.18
C LEU A 104 -24.80 -6.21 1.43
N ASP A 105 -24.43 -7.29 2.05
CA ASP A 105 -25.03 -7.75 3.30
C ASP A 105 -24.30 -7.12 4.51
N THR A 106 -25.07 -6.59 5.46
CA THR A 106 -24.52 -5.82 6.58
C THR A 106 -23.76 -6.68 7.57
N GLU A 107 -24.19 -7.92 7.82
CA GLU A 107 -23.55 -8.82 8.78
C GLU A 107 -22.23 -9.34 8.21
N THR A 108 -22.24 -9.83 6.98
CA THR A 108 -21.03 -10.33 6.32
C THR A 108 -20.02 -9.20 6.05
N ARG A 109 -20.50 -7.97 5.74
CA ARG A 109 -19.60 -6.82 5.63
C ARG A 109 -18.94 -6.47 6.97
N MET A 110 -19.65 -6.59 8.08
CA MET A 110 -19.08 -6.43 9.41
C MET A 110 -18.02 -7.50 9.69
N ALA A 111 -18.31 -8.77 9.37
CA ALA A 111 -17.36 -9.86 9.49
C ALA A 111 -16.11 -9.65 8.62
N LEU A 112 -16.28 -9.16 7.38
CA LEU A 112 -15.15 -8.77 6.52
C LEU A 112 -14.28 -7.68 7.17
N ALA A 113 -14.89 -6.66 7.77
CA ALA A 113 -14.16 -5.58 8.42
C ALA A 113 -13.38 -6.07 9.65
N GLN A 114 -13.97 -6.93 10.47
CA GLN A 114 -13.29 -7.59 11.59
C GLN A 114 -12.12 -8.44 11.10
N ALA A 115 -12.35 -9.27 10.11
CA ALA A 115 -11.32 -10.14 9.53
C ALA A 115 -10.15 -9.34 8.94
N MET A 116 -10.41 -8.23 8.25
CA MET A 116 -9.35 -7.34 7.75
C MET A 116 -8.47 -6.81 8.89
N LEU A 117 -9.06 -6.40 10.02
CA LEU A 117 -8.29 -5.96 11.18
C LEU A 117 -7.49 -7.11 11.82
N VAL A 118 -8.06 -8.31 11.90
CA VAL A 118 -7.34 -9.49 12.39
C VAL A 118 -6.12 -9.80 11.51
N TYR A 119 -6.28 -9.86 10.18
CA TYR A 119 -5.16 -10.05 9.26
C TYR A 119 -4.09 -8.96 9.36
N ARG A 120 -4.49 -7.70 9.58
CA ARG A 120 -3.56 -6.59 9.85
C ARG A 120 -2.73 -6.83 11.11
N LEU A 121 -3.35 -7.31 12.19
CA LEU A 121 -2.66 -7.66 13.42
C LEU A 121 -1.74 -8.88 13.23
N ASP A 122 -2.19 -9.89 12.48
CA ASP A 122 -1.40 -11.09 12.18
C ASP A 122 -0.14 -10.74 11.37
N PHE A 123 -0.26 -9.91 10.34
CA PHE A 123 0.90 -9.44 9.61
C PHE A 123 1.85 -8.65 10.51
N THR A 124 1.31 -7.80 11.38
CA THR A 124 2.13 -7.03 12.34
C THR A 124 2.87 -7.96 13.30
N ARG A 125 2.23 -9.03 13.77
CA ARG A 125 2.86 -10.06 14.60
C ARG A 125 4.00 -10.76 13.86
N MET A 126 3.79 -11.14 12.60
CA MET A 126 4.86 -11.71 11.77
C MET A 126 6.07 -10.79 11.67
N MET A 127 5.86 -9.47 11.60
CA MET A 127 6.97 -8.50 11.54
C MET A 127 7.65 -8.29 12.89
N ILE A 128 6.93 -8.42 14.00
CA ILE A 128 7.52 -8.48 15.36
C ILE A 128 8.45 -9.69 15.47
N ASP A 129 7.97 -10.86 15.07
CA ASP A 129 8.74 -12.13 15.11
C ASP A 129 9.96 -12.08 14.19
N ALA A 130 9.88 -11.34 13.09
CA ALA A 130 11.00 -11.09 12.19
C ALA A 130 12.00 -10.02 12.71
N GLY A 131 11.72 -9.40 13.84
CA GLY A 131 12.58 -8.36 14.45
C GLY A 131 12.52 -6.99 13.74
N LEU A 132 11.50 -6.75 12.91
CA LEU A 132 11.33 -5.50 12.16
C LEU A 132 10.41 -4.49 12.82
N CYS A 133 9.54 -4.95 13.70
CA CYS A 133 8.50 -4.16 14.32
C CYS A 133 8.71 -4.12 15.84
N PRO A 134 8.98 -2.96 16.46
CA PRO A 134 9.26 -2.86 17.90
C PRO A 134 7.99 -2.80 18.77
N LEU A 135 6.81 -3.09 18.23
CA LEU A 135 5.58 -3.15 19.01
C LEU A 135 5.59 -4.35 19.94
N LYS A 136 4.94 -4.20 21.08
CA LYS A 136 4.78 -5.30 22.05
C LYS A 136 3.65 -6.24 21.61
N PRO A 137 3.83 -7.58 21.64
CA PRO A 137 2.76 -8.54 21.33
C PRO A 137 1.48 -8.32 22.12
N SER A 138 1.59 -7.97 23.41
CA SER A 138 0.45 -7.67 24.28
C SER A 138 -0.42 -6.50 23.81
N LEU A 139 0.16 -5.55 23.05
CA LEU A 139 -0.61 -4.49 22.41
C LEU A 139 -1.54 -5.04 21.35
N LEU A 140 -1.06 -6.00 20.54
CA LEU A 140 -1.86 -6.62 19.47
C LEU A 140 -2.96 -7.52 20.06
N GLU A 141 -2.69 -8.19 21.17
CA GLU A 141 -3.66 -9.03 21.87
C GLU A 141 -4.83 -8.19 22.37
N ASP A 142 -4.55 -7.08 23.10
CA ASP A 142 -5.59 -6.17 23.58
C ASP A 142 -6.44 -5.57 22.45
N ILE A 143 -5.78 -5.18 21.32
CA ILE A 143 -6.51 -4.69 20.16
C ILE A 143 -7.37 -5.79 19.54
N GLY A 144 -6.84 -7.01 19.42
CA GLY A 144 -7.54 -8.17 18.87
C GLY A 144 -8.79 -8.53 19.66
N GLU A 145 -8.72 -8.52 21.01
CA GLU A 145 -9.89 -8.73 21.88
C GLU A 145 -10.96 -7.67 21.66
N ARG A 146 -10.58 -6.40 21.54
CA ARG A 146 -11.51 -5.30 21.27
C ARG A 146 -12.15 -5.41 19.90
N VAL A 147 -11.39 -5.80 18.86
CA VAL A 147 -11.90 -6.05 17.51
C VAL A 147 -12.91 -7.18 17.52
N HIS A 148 -12.61 -8.28 18.22
CA HIS A 148 -13.52 -9.43 18.35
C HIS A 148 -14.84 -9.06 19.03
N ASN A 149 -14.79 -8.20 20.04
CA ASN A 149 -15.95 -7.76 20.82
C ASN A 149 -16.70 -6.56 20.23
N ALA A 150 -16.28 -6.04 19.07
CA ALA A 150 -16.96 -4.92 18.44
C ALA A 150 -18.34 -5.34 17.91
N LEU A 151 -19.37 -4.56 18.24
CA LEU A 151 -20.77 -4.90 17.96
C LEU A 151 -21.22 -4.37 16.57
N ASP A 152 -20.56 -3.35 16.05
CA ASP A 152 -20.92 -2.69 14.80
C ASP A 152 -19.71 -2.05 14.10
N GLN A 153 -19.92 -1.63 12.87
CA GLN A 153 -18.89 -1.02 12.03
C GLN A 153 -18.38 0.33 12.59
N GLN A 154 -19.21 1.07 13.32
CA GLN A 154 -18.79 2.33 13.96
C GLN A 154 -17.82 2.05 15.10
N SER A 155 -18.09 1.05 15.91
CA SER A 155 -17.21 0.57 16.98
C SER A 155 -15.85 0.13 16.43
N LEU A 156 -15.84 -0.65 15.32
CA LEU A 156 -14.59 -1.05 14.66
C LEU A 156 -13.76 0.14 14.19
N ARG A 157 -14.39 1.12 13.54
CA ARG A 157 -13.71 2.36 13.13
C ARG A 157 -13.18 3.16 14.31
N GLY A 158 -13.92 3.18 15.42
CA GLY A 158 -13.50 3.80 16.68
C GLY A 158 -12.23 3.12 17.23
N ILE A 159 -12.23 1.78 17.26
CA ILE A 159 -11.10 0.97 17.71
C ILE A 159 -9.89 1.23 16.78
N GLU A 160 -10.06 1.18 15.45
CA GLU A 160 -9.00 1.43 14.50
C GLU A 160 -8.39 2.83 14.66
N GLY A 161 -9.23 3.86 14.75
CA GLY A 161 -8.77 5.24 14.92
C GLY A 161 -8.06 5.48 16.26
N GLU A 162 -8.50 4.86 17.36
CA GLU A 162 -7.85 4.94 18.67
C GLU A 162 -6.53 4.14 18.65
N MET A 163 -6.54 2.94 18.09
CA MET A 163 -5.37 2.10 17.89
C MET A 163 -4.24 2.89 17.19
N MET A 164 -4.55 3.53 16.09
CA MET A 164 -3.55 4.29 15.31
C MET A 164 -3.05 5.51 16.10
N ARG A 165 -3.93 6.41 16.52
CA ARG A 165 -3.54 7.70 17.13
C ARG A 165 -2.89 7.54 18.49
N ASN A 166 -3.47 6.71 19.34
CA ASN A 166 -3.11 6.69 20.76
C ASN A 166 -2.13 5.57 21.12
N ARG A 167 -1.99 4.56 20.29
CA ARG A 167 -1.18 3.39 20.64
C ARG A 167 -0.05 3.14 19.63
N ILE A 168 -0.34 2.92 18.37
CA ILE A 168 0.67 2.55 17.37
C ILE A 168 1.64 3.71 17.10
N TYR A 169 1.14 4.86 16.66
CA TYR A 169 2.02 6.02 16.39
C TYR A 169 2.82 6.45 17.63
N LYS A 170 2.20 6.45 18.82
CA LYS A 170 2.92 6.79 20.05
C LYS A 170 4.00 5.76 20.39
N SER A 171 3.76 4.47 20.16
CA SER A 171 4.76 3.43 20.39
C SER A 171 5.97 3.58 19.47
N TYR A 172 5.74 3.85 18.18
CA TYR A 172 6.81 4.13 17.23
C TYR A 172 7.57 5.41 17.58
N ALA A 173 6.86 6.49 17.85
CA ALA A 173 7.49 7.76 18.22
C ALA A 173 8.36 7.60 19.47
N ARG A 174 7.85 6.94 20.51
CA ARG A 174 8.63 6.66 21.71
C ARG A 174 9.89 5.85 21.40
N HIS A 175 9.79 4.82 20.57
CA HIS A 175 10.93 3.96 20.24
C HIS A 175 12.00 4.68 19.42
N TYR A 176 11.59 5.47 18.40
CA TYR A 176 12.52 6.04 17.43
C TYR A 176 12.88 7.51 17.66
N LEU A 177 12.03 8.28 18.36
CA LEU A 177 12.21 9.71 18.60
C LEU A 177 12.44 10.07 20.08
N GLY A 178 12.19 9.10 20.98
CA GLY A 178 12.38 9.26 22.43
C GLY A 178 11.06 9.42 23.21
N ASP A 179 11.13 9.16 24.51
CA ASP A 179 9.96 9.01 25.40
C ASP A 179 9.08 10.26 25.52
N ASN A 180 9.63 11.44 25.33
CA ASN A 180 8.92 12.73 25.51
C ASN A 180 8.31 13.27 24.20
N THR A 181 8.33 12.49 23.09
CA THR A 181 7.85 12.98 21.81
C THR A 181 6.33 12.83 21.69
N ALA A 182 5.65 13.97 21.55
CA ALA A 182 4.21 14.02 21.26
C ALA A 182 3.95 13.95 19.76
N PHE A 183 4.21 12.80 19.13
CA PHE A 183 4.03 12.64 17.68
C PHE A 183 2.57 12.85 17.28
N VAL A 184 2.38 13.72 16.30
CA VAL A 184 1.09 13.98 15.66
C VAL A 184 1.19 13.63 14.18
N ARG A 185 0.28 12.79 13.71
CA ARG A 185 0.13 12.50 12.28
C ARG A 185 -0.55 13.68 11.60
N ASP A 186 0.20 14.45 10.82
CA ASP A 186 -0.28 15.71 10.23
C ASP A 186 -0.71 15.63 8.75
N GLY A 187 -0.47 14.51 8.10
CA GLY A 187 -0.91 14.28 6.72
C GLY A 187 -0.35 15.29 5.70
N GLY A 188 0.74 15.98 6.03
CA GLY A 188 1.35 17.00 5.16
C GLY A 188 0.89 18.44 5.45
N LEU A 189 0.25 18.69 6.60
CA LEU A 189 -0.23 20.04 7.00
C LEU A 189 0.86 20.90 7.65
N GLU A 190 2.14 20.51 7.60
CA GLU A 190 3.31 21.22 8.14
C GLU A 190 3.19 21.66 9.62
N LYS A 191 2.41 20.92 10.42
CA LYS A 191 2.23 21.19 11.84
C LYS A 191 3.38 20.69 12.71
N SER A 192 4.07 19.65 12.24
CA SER A 192 5.23 19.06 12.90
C SER A 192 6.54 19.67 12.41
N LYS A 193 7.61 19.56 13.23
CA LYS A 193 8.95 20.07 12.94
C LYS A 193 10.01 19.02 13.23
N GLY A 194 11.19 19.20 12.66
CA GLY A 194 12.34 18.31 12.91
C GLY A 194 12.05 16.86 12.54
N ASP A 195 12.45 15.94 13.40
CA ASP A 195 12.32 14.49 13.20
C ASP A 195 10.86 14.02 13.06
N GLU A 196 9.92 14.71 13.69
CA GLU A 196 8.50 14.38 13.53
C GLU A 196 7.99 14.70 12.12
N ALA A 197 8.39 15.86 11.58
CA ALA A 197 8.06 16.24 10.19
C ALA A 197 8.70 15.26 9.20
N ALA A 198 9.97 14.93 9.42
CA ALA A 198 10.68 13.95 8.59
C ALA A 198 10.02 12.57 8.62
N ALA A 199 9.58 12.10 9.79
CA ALA A 199 8.83 10.85 9.93
C ALA A 199 7.47 10.92 9.19
N ASN A 200 6.74 12.04 9.28
CA ASN A 200 5.48 12.25 8.56
C ASN A 200 5.67 12.19 7.04
N VAL A 201 6.73 12.81 6.52
CA VAL A 201 7.09 12.74 5.10
C VAL A 201 7.41 11.31 4.69
N ALA A 202 8.23 10.59 5.46
CA ALA A 202 8.56 9.19 5.18
C ALA A 202 7.32 8.28 5.21
N ILE A 203 6.39 8.49 6.17
CA ILE A 203 5.11 7.77 6.24
C ILE A 203 4.27 8.04 4.99
N ASN A 204 4.21 9.27 4.49
CA ASN A 204 3.47 9.60 3.28
C ASN A 204 3.99 8.79 2.08
N HIS A 205 5.31 8.79 1.88
CA HIS A 205 5.93 8.03 0.78
C HIS A 205 5.76 6.51 0.95
N GLY A 206 5.92 5.99 2.16
CA GLY A 206 5.70 4.57 2.44
C GLY A 206 4.24 4.15 2.20
N ASN A 207 3.29 4.95 2.63
CA ASN A 207 1.87 4.74 2.34
C ASN A 207 1.59 4.73 0.84
N SER A 208 2.20 5.63 0.08
CA SER A 208 2.02 5.71 -1.38
C SER A 208 2.45 4.41 -2.05
N LEU A 209 3.59 3.86 -1.65
CA LEU A 209 4.03 2.57 -2.16
C LEU A 209 3.06 1.44 -1.76
N ALA A 210 2.60 1.41 -0.50
CA ALA A 210 1.63 0.43 -0.03
C ALA A 210 0.30 0.52 -0.79
N TYR A 211 -0.18 1.73 -1.13
CA TYR A 211 -1.38 1.92 -1.96
C TYR A 211 -1.19 1.35 -3.37
N GLY A 212 -0.02 1.52 -3.97
CA GLY A 212 0.30 0.92 -5.26
C GLY A 212 0.28 -0.62 -5.21
N VAL A 213 0.85 -1.22 -4.15
CA VAL A 213 0.80 -2.68 -3.94
C VAL A 213 -0.64 -3.16 -3.77
N ALA A 214 -1.41 -2.48 -2.94
CA ALA A 214 -2.82 -2.79 -2.69
C ALA A 214 -3.67 -2.68 -3.96
N ALA A 215 -3.46 -1.61 -4.74
CA ALA A 215 -4.13 -1.44 -6.03
C ALA A 215 -3.80 -2.58 -7.00
N GLY A 216 -2.53 -3.02 -7.05
CA GLY A 216 -2.08 -4.17 -7.81
C GLY A 216 -2.75 -5.47 -7.37
N ALA A 217 -2.85 -5.71 -6.06
CA ALA A 217 -3.51 -6.88 -5.50
C ALA A 217 -5.00 -6.93 -5.88
N LEU A 218 -5.73 -5.83 -5.67
CA LEU A 218 -7.15 -5.71 -6.04
C LEU A 218 -7.36 -5.90 -7.54
N TRP A 219 -6.52 -5.26 -8.34
CA TRP A 219 -6.57 -5.38 -9.80
C TRP A 219 -6.37 -6.82 -10.25
N SER A 220 -5.38 -7.53 -9.70
CA SER A 220 -5.08 -8.92 -10.09
C SER A 220 -6.26 -9.87 -9.83
N LEU A 221 -7.11 -9.56 -8.87
CA LEU A 221 -8.28 -10.33 -8.49
C LEU A 221 -9.59 -9.80 -9.12
N GLY A 222 -9.54 -8.68 -9.84
CA GLY A 222 -10.70 -8.03 -10.43
C GLY A 222 -11.65 -7.41 -9.39
N ILE A 223 -11.21 -7.23 -8.13
CA ILE A 223 -12.04 -6.65 -7.06
C ILE A 223 -12.08 -5.13 -7.22
N PRO A 224 -13.28 -4.52 -7.37
CA PRO A 224 -13.42 -3.07 -7.53
C PRO A 224 -13.01 -2.32 -6.24
N THR A 225 -12.33 -1.20 -6.41
CA THR A 225 -11.79 -0.40 -5.30
C THR A 225 -12.85 0.41 -4.53
N ALA A 226 -14.08 0.49 -5.07
CA ALA A 226 -15.17 1.31 -4.53
C ALA A 226 -15.94 0.67 -3.36
N PHE A 227 -15.57 -0.53 -2.91
CA PHE A 227 -16.28 -1.29 -1.87
C PHE A 227 -15.43 -1.47 -0.60
N PRO A 228 -15.10 -0.38 0.13
CA PRO A 228 -14.34 -0.45 1.37
C PRO A 228 -15.16 -1.08 2.50
N VAL A 229 -14.48 -1.69 3.46
CA VAL A 229 -15.12 -2.28 4.64
C VAL A 229 -14.80 -1.51 5.93
N LEU A 230 -13.64 -0.88 6.04
CA LEU A 230 -13.24 -0.06 7.19
C LEU A 230 -13.34 1.43 6.88
N HIS A 231 -12.80 1.87 5.73
CA HIS A 231 -12.91 3.27 5.31
C HIS A 231 -14.31 3.63 4.84
N GLY A 232 -14.68 4.91 4.97
CA GLY A 232 -15.98 5.38 4.52
C GLY A 232 -16.12 5.37 2.99
N THR A 233 -17.35 5.23 2.50
CA THR A 233 -17.67 5.22 1.05
C THR A 233 -17.49 6.58 0.36
N THR A 234 -17.29 7.65 1.12
CA THR A 234 -17.01 8.99 0.59
C THR A 234 -15.61 9.18 0.06
N ARG A 235 -14.69 8.25 0.35
CA ARG A 235 -13.29 8.30 -0.08
C ARG A 235 -13.12 7.50 -1.37
N ASN A 236 -12.63 8.16 -2.42
CA ASN A 236 -12.35 7.50 -3.69
C ASN A 236 -11.35 6.36 -3.51
N GLY A 237 -11.68 5.17 -4.01
CA GLY A 237 -10.83 4.00 -3.89
C GLY A 237 -10.64 3.49 -2.45
N GLY A 238 -11.65 3.65 -1.59
CA GLY A 238 -11.57 3.35 -0.16
C GLY A 238 -11.00 1.97 0.19
N LEU A 239 -11.27 0.95 -0.64
CA LEU A 239 -10.74 -0.41 -0.43
C LEU A 239 -9.21 -0.49 -0.62
N ILE A 240 -8.60 0.39 -1.41
CA ILE A 240 -7.12 0.45 -1.53
C ILE A 240 -6.51 0.75 -0.17
N PHE A 241 -7.13 1.65 0.61
CA PHE A 241 -6.64 2.00 1.95
C PHE A 241 -6.81 0.84 2.93
N ASP A 242 -7.97 0.16 2.91
CA ASP A 242 -8.20 -1.02 3.74
C ASP A 242 -7.14 -2.09 3.50
N VAL A 243 -6.83 -2.37 2.22
CA VAL A 243 -5.84 -3.40 1.84
C VAL A 243 -4.41 -2.95 2.16
N ALA A 244 -4.08 -1.69 1.93
CA ALA A 244 -2.75 -1.17 2.26
C ALA A 244 -2.46 -1.18 3.76
N ASP A 245 -3.49 -0.96 4.57
CA ASP A 245 -3.37 -0.98 6.03
C ASP A 245 -3.01 -2.36 6.58
N LEU A 246 -3.22 -3.46 5.82
CA LEU A 246 -2.78 -4.80 6.21
C LEU A 246 -1.27 -4.87 6.54
N ILE A 247 -0.44 -4.11 5.82
CA ILE A 247 1.02 -4.15 6.00
C ILE A 247 1.58 -2.90 6.68
N LYS A 248 0.75 -1.90 6.91
CA LYS A 248 1.19 -0.57 7.34
C LYS A 248 1.85 -0.60 8.70
N ASP A 249 1.20 -1.20 9.69
CA ASP A 249 1.68 -1.16 11.07
C ASP A 249 2.97 -1.94 11.25
N GLY A 250 3.05 -3.13 10.66
CA GLY A 250 4.20 -4.02 10.83
C GLY A 250 5.40 -3.67 9.96
N LEU A 251 5.20 -3.00 8.83
CA LEU A 251 6.27 -2.81 7.85
C LEU A 251 6.49 -1.34 7.46
N VAL A 252 5.44 -0.62 7.07
CA VAL A 252 5.57 0.74 6.55
C VAL A 252 5.97 1.71 7.67
N LEU A 253 5.31 1.63 8.81
CA LEU A 253 5.58 2.56 9.91
C LEU A 253 6.97 2.38 10.51
N PRO A 254 7.43 1.17 10.91
CA PRO A 254 8.78 1.03 11.45
C PRO A 254 9.83 1.49 10.45
N TRP A 255 9.69 1.12 9.15
CA TRP A 255 10.58 1.61 8.11
C TRP A 255 10.60 3.14 8.03
N ALA A 256 9.44 3.80 8.06
CA ALA A 256 9.34 5.25 7.93
C ALA A 256 10.01 5.99 9.10
N PHE A 257 9.77 5.55 10.31
CA PHE A 257 10.40 6.14 11.49
C PHE A 257 11.92 5.92 11.51
N GLU A 258 12.38 4.74 11.15
CA GLU A 258 13.80 4.39 11.07
C GLU A 258 14.53 5.22 10.00
N ASN A 259 13.93 5.36 8.82
CA ASN A 259 14.54 5.99 7.66
C ASN A 259 14.16 7.47 7.49
N ARG A 260 13.56 8.12 8.49
CA ARG A 260 13.05 9.50 8.40
C ARG A 260 14.07 10.54 7.91
N ASN A 261 15.35 10.34 8.21
CA ASN A 261 16.45 11.23 7.83
C ASN A 261 17.26 10.72 6.62
N VAL A 262 16.83 9.62 5.99
CA VAL A 262 17.47 9.08 4.78
C VAL A 262 16.80 9.68 3.54
N PRO A 263 17.55 10.11 2.50
CA PRO A 263 16.94 10.60 1.27
C PRO A 263 15.92 9.59 0.71
N ILE A 264 14.71 10.08 0.42
CA ILE A 264 13.57 9.22 0.10
C ILE A 264 13.82 8.29 -1.11
N ARG A 265 14.54 8.78 -2.12
CA ARG A 265 14.89 7.97 -3.30
C ARG A 265 15.69 6.71 -2.94
N LYS A 266 16.48 6.76 -1.87
CA LYS A 266 17.27 5.63 -1.39
C LYS A 266 16.42 4.73 -0.49
N SER A 267 15.78 5.30 0.51
CA SER A 267 15.02 4.53 1.51
C SER A 267 13.79 3.83 0.93
N ILE A 268 13.15 4.38 -0.11
CA ILE A 268 11.99 3.73 -0.75
C ILE A 268 12.37 2.43 -1.47
N GLN A 269 13.61 2.29 -1.92
CA GLN A 269 14.11 1.04 -2.49
C GLN A 269 14.23 -0.04 -1.42
N ASP A 270 14.63 0.34 -0.21
CA ASP A 270 14.69 -0.56 0.93
C ASP A 270 13.29 -1.05 1.32
N LEU A 271 12.29 -0.16 1.34
CA LEU A 271 10.90 -0.56 1.60
C LEU A 271 10.38 -1.53 0.53
N ARG A 272 10.69 -1.29 -0.76
CA ARG A 272 10.34 -2.23 -1.84
C ARG A 272 10.96 -3.60 -1.62
N TRP A 273 12.24 -3.63 -1.24
CA TRP A 273 12.93 -4.87 -0.93
C TRP A 273 12.30 -5.59 0.29
N LEU A 274 11.97 -4.85 1.36
CA LEU A 274 11.29 -5.40 2.53
C LEU A 274 9.91 -6.00 2.18
N ILE A 275 9.10 -5.30 1.36
CA ILE A 275 7.81 -5.82 0.86
C ILE A 275 8.01 -7.18 0.16
N LYS A 276 9.02 -7.30 -0.69
CA LYS A 276 9.31 -8.55 -1.40
C LYS A 276 9.87 -9.63 -0.49
N LYS A 277 10.86 -9.30 0.34
CA LYS A 277 11.50 -10.23 1.27
C LYS A 277 10.48 -10.86 2.22
N HIS A 278 9.57 -10.06 2.78
CA HIS A 278 8.55 -10.51 3.72
C HIS A 278 7.22 -10.88 3.05
N LYS A 279 7.19 -10.94 1.71
CA LYS A 279 6.04 -11.37 0.91
C LYS A 279 4.75 -10.60 1.23
N ALA A 280 4.88 -9.32 1.58
CA ALA A 280 3.75 -8.47 1.97
C ALA A 280 2.72 -8.29 0.83
N ASP A 281 3.18 -8.22 -0.41
CA ASP A 281 2.35 -8.22 -1.61
C ASP A 281 1.55 -9.51 -1.77
N LYS A 282 2.18 -10.65 -1.54
CA LYS A 282 1.48 -11.96 -1.56
C LYS A 282 0.49 -12.10 -0.42
N PHE A 283 0.84 -11.61 0.76
CA PHE A 283 -0.05 -11.59 1.91
C PHE A 283 -1.34 -10.83 1.60
N MET A 284 -1.27 -9.64 0.98
CA MET A 284 -2.46 -8.89 0.55
C MET A 284 -3.32 -9.71 -0.43
N VAL A 285 -2.71 -10.33 -1.43
CA VAL A 285 -3.43 -11.14 -2.43
C VAL A 285 -4.12 -12.34 -1.80
N GLU A 286 -3.42 -13.10 -0.95
CA GLU A 286 -3.99 -14.29 -0.31
C GLU A 286 -5.09 -13.91 0.69
N THR A 287 -4.93 -12.84 1.47
CA THR A 287 -5.98 -12.31 2.35
C THR A 287 -7.24 -11.97 1.55
N LEU A 288 -7.09 -11.23 0.44
CA LEU A 288 -8.23 -10.88 -0.42
C LEU A 288 -8.90 -12.10 -1.03
N LYS A 289 -8.13 -13.11 -1.47
CA LYS A 289 -8.70 -14.36 -2.00
C LYS A 289 -9.53 -15.09 -0.95
N THR A 290 -8.98 -15.24 0.26
CA THR A 290 -9.66 -15.92 1.37
C THR A 290 -10.96 -15.20 1.71
N LEU A 291 -10.89 -13.88 1.92
CA LEU A 291 -12.05 -13.08 2.28
C LEU A 291 -13.12 -13.03 1.17
N ALA A 292 -12.72 -12.94 -0.09
CA ALA A 292 -13.67 -12.84 -1.19
C ALA A 292 -14.43 -14.15 -1.48
N VAL A 293 -13.89 -15.31 -1.10
CA VAL A 293 -14.56 -16.61 -1.31
C VAL A 293 -15.48 -16.95 -0.15
N GLY A 294 -15.37 -16.27 0.97
CA GLY A 294 -16.01 -16.61 2.24
C GLY A 294 -15.16 -17.63 3.01
N ALA A 295 -14.88 -17.33 4.27
CA ALA A 295 -14.22 -18.28 5.16
C ALA A 295 -15.17 -19.43 5.54
#